data_fd5a69363d5559348861683648528559
#
_entry.id   fd5a69363d5559348861683648528559
#
_cell.length_a   1.000
_cell.length_b   1.000
_cell.length_c   1.000
_cell.angle_alpha   90.00
_cell.angle_beta   90.00
_cell.angle_gamma   90.00
#
_symmetry.space_group_name_H-M   'P 1'
#
loop_
_entity.id
_entity.type
_entity.pdbx_description
1 polymer ?
#
loop_
_entity_poly.entity_id
_entity_poly.type
_entity_poly.pdbx_seq_one_letter_code
_entity_poly.pdbx_strand_id
1 'polypeptide(L)'
;MMNTLKIATRQSPLALWQAEHIRARLEALHAGLNVELVTFVTQGDKILDTPLAKIGGKGLFVKELEAALLDGRADLAVHSMKDVPMALPEGLSLAVICEREDPLDAFVSNTYASFQDLPQGTKVGTSSLRRKCQILKARPDLEIIDLRGNVGTRLSKLDAGQYDAIILASAGLKRLGLSERIRHTLAPEVSLPAVGQGALGLECRTNDQAVLELILPLMDDETNVCVRAERAFNAYLEGGCQVPIAGYATLKDGQLSMEGRVGSVDGQTLLSAQLSAAPEQAEQLGERLAQNLLAQGAGELLKALY
;
A
#
# COMPACT_ATOMS: atom_id res chain seq x y z
N MET A 1 13.11 -31.86 0.52
CA MET A 1 12.38 -30.75 1.16
C MET A 1 13.38 -29.63 1.39
N MET A 2 13.01 -28.39 1.15
CA MET A 2 13.86 -27.23 1.47
C MET A 2 13.97 -27.09 3.00
N ASN A 3 15.19 -27.07 3.51
CA ASN A 3 15.43 -26.96 4.96
C ASN A 3 15.64 -25.52 5.40
N THR A 4 16.02 -24.64 4.48
CA THR A 4 16.25 -23.21 4.73
C THR A 4 15.61 -22.40 3.64
N LEU A 5 14.84 -21.37 4.02
CA LEU A 5 14.21 -20.38 3.14
C LEU A 5 14.78 -18.99 3.47
N LYS A 6 15.19 -18.23 2.46
CA LYS A 6 15.74 -16.88 2.63
C LYS A 6 14.72 -15.83 2.20
N ILE A 7 14.32 -14.95 3.14
CA ILE A 7 13.40 -13.84 2.89
C ILE A 7 14.19 -12.55 2.67
N ALA A 8 14.07 -11.97 1.47
CA ALA A 8 14.53 -10.62 1.20
C ALA A 8 13.60 -9.58 1.83
N THR A 9 14.16 -8.62 2.55
CA THR A 9 13.40 -7.53 3.17
C THR A 9 14.23 -6.24 3.23
N ARG A 10 13.55 -5.10 3.42
CA ARG A 10 14.21 -3.82 3.68
C ARG A 10 14.60 -3.69 5.15
N GLN A 11 15.50 -2.73 5.45
CA GLN A 11 15.97 -2.49 6.82
C GLN A 11 15.03 -1.59 7.66
N SER A 12 13.94 -1.08 7.08
CA SER A 12 13.01 -0.25 7.86
C SER A 12 12.29 -1.09 8.93
N PRO A 13 11.99 -0.52 10.12
CA PRO A 13 11.32 -1.26 11.20
C PRO A 13 10.04 -1.98 10.75
N LEU A 14 9.23 -1.33 9.90
CA LEU A 14 8.00 -1.94 9.40
C LEU A 14 8.27 -3.12 8.45
N ALA A 15 9.26 -2.99 7.56
CA ALA A 15 9.62 -4.08 6.65
C ALA A 15 10.21 -5.28 7.40
N LEU A 16 11.04 -5.03 8.41
CA LEU A 16 11.55 -6.08 9.28
C LEU A 16 10.42 -6.79 10.04
N TRP A 17 9.49 -6.04 10.62
CA TRP A 17 8.33 -6.63 11.27
C TRP A 17 7.53 -7.53 10.33
N GLN A 18 7.31 -7.09 9.08
CA GLN A 18 6.58 -7.86 8.07
C GLN A 18 7.28 -9.17 7.71
N ALA A 19 8.60 -9.13 7.53
CA ALA A 19 9.40 -10.32 7.24
C ALA A 19 9.45 -11.28 8.43
N GLU A 20 9.60 -10.77 9.64
CA GLU A 20 9.55 -11.55 10.88
C GLU A 20 8.19 -12.23 11.09
N HIS A 21 7.12 -11.51 10.80
CA HIS A 21 5.76 -12.07 10.87
C HIS A 21 5.58 -13.25 9.90
N ILE A 22 6.06 -13.12 8.65
CA ILE A 22 6.00 -14.20 7.67
C ILE A 22 6.93 -15.35 8.07
N ARG A 23 8.14 -15.06 8.57
CA ARG A 23 9.05 -16.07 9.12
C ARG A 23 8.36 -16.92 10.18
N ALA A 24 7.79 -16.27 11.19
CA ALA A 24 7.13 -16.97 12.29
C ALA A 24 5.97 -17.85 11.83
N ARG A 25 5.17 -17.38 10.86
CA ARG A 25 4.07 -18.17 10.28
C ARG A 25 4.58 -19.38 9.49
N LEU A 26 5.63 -19.21 8.68
CA LEU A 26 6.22 -20.31 7.90
C LEU A 26 6.84 -21.37 8.79
N GLU A 27 7.61 -20.99 9.82
CA GLU A 27 8.22 -21.91 10.78
C GLU A 27 7.16 -22.65 11.60
N ALA A 28 6.03 -22.01 11.91
CA ALA A 28 4.90 -22.66 12.60
C ALA A 28 4.17 -23.68 11.72
N LEU A 29 4.07 -23.43 10.40
CA LEU A 29 3.40 -24.31 9.45
C LEU A 29 4.28 -25.51 9.03
N HIS A 30 5.61 -25.34 9.00
CA HIS A 30 6.54 -26.31 8.43
C HIS A 30 7.61 -26.70 9.47
N ALA A 31 7.35 -27.78 10.19
CA ALA A 31 8.26 -28.27 11.21
C ALA A 31 9.66 -28.56 10.62
N GLY A 32 10.69 -27.96 11.23
CA GLY A 32 12.09 -28.11 10.78
C GLY A 32 12.53 -27.15 9.67
N LEU A 33 11.65 -26.29 9.18
CA LEU A 33 12.03 -25.21 8.28
C LEU A 33 12.77 -24.12 9.07
N ASN A 34 13.96 -23.74 8.58
CA ASN A 34 14.70 -22.57 9.07
C ASN A 34 14.48 -21.41 8.10
N VAL A 35 14.05 -20.26 8.62
CA VAL A 35 13.83 -19.07 7.78
C VAL A 35 14.84 -17.98 8.14
N GLU A 36 15.65 -17.56 7.16
CA GLU A 36 16.66 -16.53 7.30
C GLU A 36 16.20 -15.21 6.66
N LEU A 37 16.45 -14.07 7.34
CA LEU A 37 16.19 -12.76 6.76
C LEU A 37 17.45 -12.18 6.10
N VAL A 38 17.32 -11.78 4.84
CA VAL A 38 18.38 -11.10 4.08
C VAL A 38 17.95 -9.65 3.86
N THR A 39 18.64 -8.70 4.50
CA THR A 39 18.25 -7.29 4.49
C THR A 39 18.94 -6.50 3.39
N PHE A 40 18.18 -5.61 2.76
CA PHE A 40 18.65 -4.73 1.69
C PHE A 40 18.33 -3.26 2.00
N VAL A 41 19.18 -2.35 1.50
CA VAL A 41 18.93 -0.91 1.47
C VAL A 41 18.52 -0.53 0.06
N THR A 42 17.29 -0.08 -0.13
CA THR A 42 16.78 0.26 -1.45
C THR A 42 17.08 1.71 -1.84
N GLN A 43 16.97 2.03 -3.13
CA GLN A 43 17.08 3.41 -3.61
C GLN A 43 16.06 4.33 -2.93
N GLY A 44 14.84 3.86 -2.72
CA GLY A 44 13.80 4.61 -2.01
C GLY A 44 14.13 4.91 -0.55
N ASP A 45 14.96 4.07 0.10
CA ASP A 45 15.44 4.31 1.48
C ASP A 45 16.53 5.37 1.54
N LYS A 46 17.33 5.53 0.47
CA LYS A 46 18.44 6.50 0.39
C LYS A 46 17.98 7.90 0.05
N ILE A 47 16.91 8.05 -0.73
CA ILE A 47 16.44 9.35 -1.22
C ILE A 47 15.37 9.90 -0.28
N LEU A 48 15.75 10.74 0.67
CA LEU A 48 14.85 11.32 1.68
C LEU A 48 14.41 12.75 1.33
N ASP A 49 15.19 13.49 0.54
CA ASP A 49 15.06 14.94 0.35
C ASP A 49 14.27 15.34 -0.91
N THR A 50 13.98 14.41 -1.80
CA THR A 50 13.28 14.68 -3.05
C THR A 50 11.89 14.01 -3.05
N PRO A 51 10.79 14.72 -3.38
CA PRO A 51 9.47 14.12 -3.50
C PRO A 51 9.47 12.93 -4.49
N LEU A 52 8.83 11.81 -4.13
CA LEU A 52 8.78 10.61 -4.97
C LEU A 52 8.26 10.90 -6.38
N ALA A 53 7.31 11.83 -6.50
CA ALA A 53 6.77 12.28 -7.78
C ALA A 53 7.82 12.88 -8.74
N LYS A 54 8.92 13.45 -8.20
CA LYS A 54 10.00 14.03 -9.01
C LYS A 54 11.12 13.04 -9.34
N ILE A 55 11.21 11.92 -8.64
CA ILE A 55 12.30 10.94 -8.82
C ILE A 55 12.03 10.03 -10.02
N GLY A 56 10.74 9.88 -10.43
CA GLY A 56 10.35 9.17 -11.64
C GLY A 56 10.91 7.75 -11.72
N GLY A 57 10.52 6.85 -10.85
CA GLY A 57 10.99 5.47 -10.91
C GLY A 57 9.96 4.49 -10.35
N LYS A 58 9.44 3.59 -11.20
CA LYS A 58 8.66 2.44 -10.75
C LYS A 58 9.60 1.50 -9.98
N GLY A 59 9.16 0.99 -8.83
CA GLY A 59 9.92 -0.03 -8.09
C GLY A 59 11.05 0.47 -7.20
N LEU A 60 11.08 1.74 -6.76
CA LEU A 60 12.14 2.30 -5.91
C LEU A 60 12.39 1.54 -4.59
N PHE A 61 11.43 0.74 -4.15
CA PHE A 61 11.48 -0.01 -2.89
C PHE A 61 11.58 -1.52 -3.08
N VAL A 62 11.58 -2.03 -4.33
CA VAL A 62 11.52 -3.47 -4.60
C VAL A 62 12.67 -3.99 -5.47
N LYS A 63 13.30 -3.16 -6.31
CA LYS A 63 14.30 -3.58 -7.29
C LYS A 63 15.47 -4.39 -6.71
N GLU A 64 15.98 -4.01 -5.55
CA GLU A 64 17.07 -4.71 -4.89
C GLU A 64 16.64 -6.09 -4.38
N LEU A 65 15.37 -6.22 -3.98
CA LEU A 65 14.77 -7.47 -3.55
C LEU A 65 14.51 -8.39 -4.76
N GLU A 66 13.92 -7.84 -5.82
CA GLU A 66 13.69 -8.54 -7.10
C GLU A 66 15.01 -9.06 -7.69
N ALA A 67 16.07 -8.25 -7.69
CA ALA A 67 17.39 -8.68 -8.12
C ALA A 67 17.93 -9.84 -7.25
N ALA A 68 17.70 -9.80 -5.93
CA ALA A 68 18.13 -10.86 -5.03
C ALA A 68 17.36 -12.17 -5.25
N LEU A 69 16.09 -12.11 -5.65
CA LEU A 69 15.31 -13.29 -6.06
C LEU A 69 15.84 -13.90 -7.35
N LEU A 70 16.09 -13.07 -8.37
CA LEU A 70 16.56 -13.51 -9.69
C LEU A 70 17.96 -14.12 -9.65
N ASP A 71 18.85 -13.57 -8.82
CA ASP A 71 20.24 -14.07 -8.70
C ASP A 71 20.42 -15.14 -7.60
N GLY A 72 19.32 -15.54 -6.93
CA GLY A 72 19.31 -16.65 -5.96
C GLY A 72 19.90 -16.31 -4.58
N ARG A 73 20.12 -15.02 -4.27
CA ARG A 73 20.52 -14.58 -2.91
C ARG A 73 19.36 -14.69 -1.90
N ALA A 74 18.13 -14.65 -2.39
CA ALA A 74 16.93 -14.89 -1.62
C ALA A 74 15.94 -15.76 -2.40
N ASP A 75 14.96 -16.33 -1.69
CA ASP A 75 13.95 -17.21 -2.26
C ASP A 75 12.56 -16.56 -2.26
N LEU A 76 12.32 -15.67 -1.31
CA LEU A 76 11.06 -14.98 -1.09
C LEU A 76 11.31 -13.51 -0.80
N ALA A 77 10.45 -12.61 -1.28
CA ALA A 77 10.40 -11.22 -0.83
C ALA A 77 9.04 -10.90 -0.21
N VAL A 78 9.05 -10.10 0.86
CA VAL A 78 7.85 -9.69 1.59
C VAL A 78 7.63 -8.20 1.38
N HIS A 79 6.43 -7.85 0.90
CA HIS A 79 6.07 -6.48 0.53
C HIS A 79 4.77 -6.02 1.19
N SER A 80 4.68 -4.73 1.49
CA SER A 80 3.38 -4.07 1.59
C SER A 80 2.76 -4.00 0.19
N MET A 81 1.58 -4.55 -0.02
CA MET A 81 0.96 -4.67 -1.35
C MET A 81 0.83 -3.34 -2.09
N LYS A 82 0.56 -2.25 -1.39
CA LYS A 82 0.45 -0.91 -2.00
C LYS A 82 1.76 -0.39 -2.63
N ASP A 83 2.91 -0.99 -2.27
CA ASP A 83 4.23 -0.59 -2.74
C ASP A 83 4.72 -1.49 -3.90
N VAL A 84 4.00 -2.60 -4.20
CA VAL A 84 4.32 -3.54 -5.27
C VAL A 84 3.92 -2.95 -6.62
N PRO A 85 4.86 -2.86 -7.59
CA PRO A 85 4.54 -2.41 -8.95
C PRO A 85 3.45 -3.25 -9.60
N MET A 86 2.74 -2.68 -10.59
CA MET A 86 1.71 -3.42 -11.32
C MET A 86 2.34 -4.48 -12.24
N ALA A 87 3.50 -4.19 -12.83
CA ALA A 87 4.30 -5.14 -13.62
C ALA A 87 5.52 -5.57 -12.82
N LEU A 88 5.76 -6.86 -12.74
CA LEU A 88 6.94 -7.48 -12.15
C LEU A 88 7.96 -7.83 -13.23
N PRO A 89 9.26 -7.98 -12.89
CA PRO A 89 10.25 -8.51 -13.79
C PRO A 89 9.91 -9.91 -14.29
N GLU A 90 10.34 -10.24 -15.51
CA GLU A 90 10.22 -11.59 -16.03
C GLU A 90 10.92 -12.60 -15.10
N GLY A 91 10.28 -13.73 -14.87
CA GLY A 91 10.76 -14.77 -13.96
C GLY A 91 10.33 -14.61 -12.50
N LEU A 92 9.66 -13.52 -12.14
CA LEU A 92 9.09 -13.30 -10.81
C LEU A 92 7.56 -13.26 -10.84
N SER A 93 6.94 -13.64 -9.75
CA SER A 93 5.49 -13.56 -9.56
C SER A 93 5.12 -13.21 -8.13
N LEU A 94 4.06 -12.45 -7.99
CA LEU A 94 3.36 -12.23 -6.72
C LEU A 94 2.49 -13.47 -6.47
N ALA A 95 3.03 -14.43 -5.72
CA ALA A 95 2.44 -15.75 -5.59
C ALA A 95 1.35 -15.82 -4.52
N VAL A 96 1.47 -15.03 -3.45
CA VAL A 96 0.54 -15.07 -2.30
C VAL A 96 0.20 -13.65 -1.85
N ILE A 97 -1.06 -13.42 -1.58
CA ILE A 97 -1.57 -12.24 -0.88
C ILE A 97 -2.13 -12.72 0.45
N CYS A 98 -1.52 -12.25 1.55
CA CYS A 98 -1.89 -12.65 2.90
C CYS A 98 -3.08 -11.84 3.42
N GLU A 99 -3.70 -12.34 4.50
CA GLU A 99 -4.79 -11.67 5.21
C GLU A 99 -4.52 -10.18 5.42
N ARG A 100 -5.55 -9.38 5.14
CA ARG A 100 -5.50 -7.93 5.15
C ARG A 100 -5.68 -7.39 6.57
N GLU A 101 -4.71 -6.64 7.06
CA GLU A 101 -4.87 -5.79 8.23
C GLU A 101 -5.69 -4.54 7.85
N ASP A 102 -6.13 -3.75 8.82
CA ASP A 102 -6.92 -2.54 8.66
C ASP A 102 -6.47 -1.67 7.46
N PRO A 103 -7.28 -1.58 6.40
CA PRO A 103 -6.92 -0.85 5.18
C PRO A 103 -7.01 0.66 5.31
N LEU A 104 -7.64 1.17 6.39
CA LEU A 104 -7.97 2.58 6.52
C LEU A 104 -6.74 3.46 6.80
N ASP A 105 -6.89 4.74 6.53
CA ASP A 105 -5.92 5.75 6.92
C ASP A 105 -6.16 6.19 8.36
N ALA A 106 -5.11 6.29 9.15
CA ALA A 106 -5.12 6.75 10.53
C ALA A 106 -4.89 8.26 10.60
N PHE A 107 -5.74 8.95 11.32
CA PHE A 107 -5.53 10.30 11.79
C PHE A 107 -4.68 10.27 13.07
N VAL A 108 -3.56 10.94 13.05
CA VAL A 108 -2.61 11.02 14.17
C VAL A 108 -2.35 12.48 14.51
N SER A 109 -2.62 12.87 15.75
CA SER A 109 -2.35 14.21 16.28
C SER A 109 -2.06 14.12 17.77
N ASN A 110 -1.16 15.00 18.26
CA ASN A 110 -0.90 15.14 19.68
C ASN A 110 -1.95 16.03 20.37
N THR A 111 -2.61 16.90 19.62
CA THR A 111 -3.49 17.93 20.14
C THR A 111 -4.97 17.65 19.87
N TYR A 112 -5.31 17.27 18.63
CA TYR A 112 -6.69 17.16 18.18
C TYR A 112 -7.22 15.73 18.29
N ALA A 113 -8.46 15.57 18.74
CA ALA A 113 -9.09 14.27 18.92
C ALA A 113 -9.60 13.69 17.59
N SER A 114 -10.07 14.54 16.67
CA SER A 114 -10.61 14.12 15.40
C SER A 114 -10.16 15.01 14.22
N PHE A 115 -10.29 14.47 13.01
CA PHE A 115 -10.06 15.22 11.78
C PHE A 115 -11.01 16.40 11.62
N GLN A 116 -12.24 16.27 12.12
CA GLN A 116 -13.26 17.30 12.09
C GLN A 116 -12.93 18.48 13.04
N ASP A 117 -12.21 18.20 14.13
CA ASP A 117 -11.84 19.22 15.13
C ASP A 117 -10.68 20.13 14.70
N LEU A 118 -10.07 19.85 13.55
CA LEU A 118 -8.95 20.66 13.05
C LEU A 118 -9.42 22.09 12.73
N PRO A 119 -8.79 23.13 13.28
CA PRO A 119 -9.04 24.52 12.89
C PRO A 119 -8.70 24.79 11.43
N GLN A 120 -9.24 25.86 10.88
CA GLN A 120 -8.87 26.34 9.54
C GLN A 120 -7.36 26.69 9.50
N GLY A 121 -6.71 26.35 8.38
CA GLY A 121 -5.27 26.60 8.18
C GLY A 121 -4.37 25.61 8.92
N THR A 122 -4.92 24.55 9.55
CA THR A 122 -4.13 23.53 10.27
C THR A 122 -3.21 22.77 9.31
N LYS A 123 -1.96 22.53 9.75
CA LYS A 123 -0.92 21.84 8.98
C LYS A 123 -1.08 20.32 9.10
N VAL A 124 -1.44 19.66 8.01
CA VAL A 124 -1.58 18.21 7.94
C VAL A 124 -0.50 17.59 7.06
N GLY A 125 0.31 16.70 7.65
CA GLY A 125 1.45 16.07 7.00
C GLY A 125 1.06 14.84 6.19
N THR A 126 1.27 14.89 4.86
CA THR A 126 1.25 13.71 3.96
C THR A 126 1.94 14.05 2.64
N SER A 127 2.73 13.10 2.09
CA SER A 127 3.27 13.19 0.72
C SER A 127 2.48 12.31 -0.28
N SER A 128 1.39 11.66 0.17
CA SER A 128 0.54 10.86 -0.71
C SER A 128 -0.44 11.76 -1.45
N LEU A 129 -0.32 11.83 -2.79
CA LEU A 129 -1.27 12.59 -3.62
C LEU A 129 -2.70 12.06 -3.49
N ARG A 130 -2.86 10.74 -3.31
CA ARG A 130 -4.15 10.11 -3.01
C ARG A 130 -4.80 10.68 -1.76
N ARG A 131 -4.04 10.80 -0.67
CA ARG A 131 -4.54 11.39 0.59
C ARG A 131 -4.79 12.87 0.43
N LYS A 132 -3.83 13.59 -0.14
CA LYS A 132 -3.90 15.04 -0.34
C LYS A 132 -5.17 15.45 -1.07
N CYS A 133 -5.46 14.86 -2.23
CA CYS A 133 -6.63 15.24 -3.02
C CYS A 133 -7.94 14.98 -2.28
N GLN A 134 -8.07 13.86 -1.57
CA GLN A 134 -9.29 13.52 -0.82
C GLN A 134 -9.48 14.38 0.43
N ILE A 135 -8.39 14.65 1.17
CA ILE A 135 -8.42 15.53 2.35
C ILE A 135 -8.80 16.96 1.93
N LEU A 136 -8.19 17.49 0.88
CA LEU A 136 -8.51 18.84 0.37
C LEU A 136 -9.93 18.92 -0.20
N LYS A 137 -10.46 17.81 -0.76
CA LYS A 137 -11.88 17.75 -1.16
C LYS A 137 -12.83 17.87 0.03
N ALA A 138 -12.50 17.21 1.14
CA ALA A 138 -13.31 17.23 2.37
C ALA A 138 -13.09 18.51 3.19
N ARG A 139 -11.85 19.04 3.22
CA ARG A 139 -11.42 20.20 4.03
C ARG A 139 -10.46 21.05 3.21
N PRO A 140 -10.98 21.89 2.28
CA PRO A 140 -10.17 22.77 1.43
C PRO A 140 -9.46 23.88 2.21
N ASP A 141 -9.82 24.07 3.44
CA ASP A 141 -9.27 25.05 4.39
C ASP A 141 -7.97 24.58 5.07
N LEU A 142 -7.56 23.32 4.90
CA LEU A 142 -6.35 22.77 5.53
C LEU A 142 -5.08 23.03 4.70
N GLU A 143 -3.96 23.18 5.37
CA GLU A 143 -2.62 23.26 4.73
C GLU A 143 -1.99 21.87 4.66
N ILE A 144 -1.90 21.28 3.48
CA ILE A 144 -1.28 19.96 3.30
C ILE A 144 0.20 20.12 3.00
N ILE A 145 1.04 19.62 3.90
CA ILE A 145 2.51 19.73 3.84
C ILE A 145 3.13 18.34 3.63
N ASP A 146 4.18 18.28 2.81
CA ASP A 146 4.92 17.06 2.55
C ASP A 146 5.52 16.46 3.81
N LEU A 147 5.28 15.15 4.03
CA LEU A 147 5.80 14.37 5.15
C LEU A 147 6.51 13.11 4.65
N ARG A 148 7.82 13.05 4.82
CA ARG A 148 8.71 11.97 4.38
C ARG A 148 9.40 11.28 5.55
N GLY A 149 9.88 10.04 5.29
CA GLY A 149 10.54 9.16 6.25
C GLY A 149 9.75 7.87 6.52
N ASN A 150 10.30 6.98 7.32
CA ASN A 150 9.58 5.82 7.85
C ASN A 150 8.54 6.26 8.91
N VAL A 151 7.75 5.33 9.42
CA VAL A 151 6.69 5.63 10.40
C VAL A 151 7.24 6.37 11.63
N GLY A 152 8.33 5.86 12.22
CA GLY A 152 8.97 6.50 13.39
C GLY A 152 9.44 7.93 13.11
N THR A 153 10.11 8.15 11.98
CA THR A 153 10.55 9.49 11.57
C THR A 153 9.38 10.47 11.41
N ARG A 154 8.27 10.01 10.83
CA ARG A 154 7.07 10.85 10.65
C ARG A 154 6.43 11.20 11.98
N LEU A 155 6.35 10.25 12.91
CA LEU A 155 5.86 10.51 14.28
C LEU A 155 6.77 11.48 15.02
N SER A 156 8.09 11.32 14.93
CA SER A 156 9.04 12.26 15.57
C SER A 156 8.91 13.69 15.03
N LYS A 157 8.62 13.87 13.74
CA LYS A 157 8.34 15.19 13.15
C LYS A 157 7.04 15.80 13.68
N LEU A 158 6.00 14.98 13.89
CA LEU A 158 4.76 15.41 14.54
C LEU A 158 5.05 15.83 16.01
N ASP A 159 5.79 15.00 16.73
CA ASP A 159 6.14 15.23 18.16
C ASP A 159 7.02 16.49 18.33
N ALA A 160 7.82 16.82 17.32
CA ALA A 160 8.58 18.07 17.25
C ALA A 160 7.75 19.31 16.84
N GLY A 161 6.42 19.17 16.68
CA GLY A 161 5.52 20.28 16.34
C GLY A 161 5.65 20.82 14.91
N GLN A 162 6.26 20.07 13.99
CA GLN A 162 6.34 20.47 12.58
C GLN A 162 4.99 20.37 11.86
N TYR A 163 4.07 19.59 12.40
CA TYR A 163 2.71 19.35 11.91
C TYR A 163 1.75 19.34 13.10
N ASP A 164 0.51 19.72 12.87
CA ASP A 164 -0.57 19.63 13.84
C ASP A 164 -1.22 18.24 13.83
N ALA A 165 -1.24 17.63 12.65
CA ALA A 165 -1.68 16.25 12.43
C ALA A 165 -0.92 15.61 11.25
N ILE A 166 -0.90 14.28 11.21
CA ILE A 166 -0.36 13.50 10.08
C ILE A 166 -1.30 12.36 9.72
N ILE A 167 -1.28 11.94 8.46
CA ILE A 167 -2.09 10.80 7.99
C ILE A 167 -1.16 9.64 7.62
N LEU A 168 -1.38 8.51 8.30
CA LEU A 168 -0.61 7.27 8.11
C LEU A 168 -1.56 6.12 7.76
N ALA A 169 -1.03 4.99 7.30
CA ALA A 169 -1.81 3.76 7.18
C ALA A 169 -1.96 3.10 8.55
N SER A 170 -3.18 2.77 8.97
CA SER A 170 -3.49 2.13 10.25
C SER A 170 -2.71 0.83 10.45
N ALA A 171 -2.65 -0.02 9.41
CA ALA A 171 -1.89 -1.27 9.45
C ALA A 171 -0.41 -1.06 9.82
N GLY A 172 0.22 0.02 9.35
CA GLY A 172 1.63 0.32 9.67
C GLY A 172 1.83 0.65 11.15
N LEU A 173 0.93 1.42 11.75
CA LEU A 173 0.96 1.75 13.17
C LEU A 173 0.68 0.53 14.04
N LYS A 174 -0.35 -0.25 13.71
CA LYS A 174 -0.73 -1.48 14.43
C LYS A 174 0.42 -2.49 14.44
N ARG A 175 1.05 -2.75 13.29
CA ARG A 175 2.18 -3.67 13.16
C ARG A 175 3.40 -3.26 13.98
N LEU A 176 3.61 -1.97 14.18
CA LEU A 176 4.69 -1.45 15.00
C LEU A 176 4.33 -1.31 16.49
N GLY A 177 3.14 -1.77 16.92
CA GLY A 177 2.69 -1.64 18.31
C GLY A 177 2.35 -0.20 18.71
N LEU A 178 2.01 0.66 17.74
CA LEU A 178 1.76 2.10 17.93
C LEU A 178 0.26 2.45 17.77
N SER A 179 -0.63 1.52 18.10
CA SER A 179 -2.07 1.68 17.96
C SER A 179 -2.61 2.85 18.80
N GLU A 180 -1.99 3.16 19.93
CA GLU A 180 -2.33 4.27 20.81
C GLU A 180 -2.11 5.66 20.16
N ARG A 181 -1.31 5.73 19.09
CA ARG A 181 -1.10 6.96 18.31
C ARG A 181 -2.26 7.24 17.35
N ILE A 182 -3.10 6.26 17.08
CA ILE A 182 -4.29 6.41 16.21
C ILE A 182 -5.39 7.09 17.02
N ARG A 183 -5.70 8.36 16.70
CA ARG A 183 -6.85 9.05 17.31
C ARG A 183 -8.14 8.47 16.79
N HIS A 184 -8.27 8.32 15.48
CA HIS A 184 -9.32 7.54 14.81
C HIS A 184 -8.87 7.18 13.40
N THR A 185 -9.59 6.28 12.75
CA THR A 185 -9.42 5.98 11.33
C THR A 185 -10.33 6.87 10.49
N LEU A 186 -9.82 7.35 9.36
CA LEU A 186 -10.63 8.11 8.41
C LEU A 186 -11.57 7.14 7.69
N ALA A 187 -12.86 7.47 7.72
CA ALA A 187 -13.86 6.70 6.99
C ALA A 187 -13.57 6.73 5.47
N PRO A 188 -13.91 5.66 4.71
CA PRO A 188 -13.67 5.59 3.27
C PRO A 188 -14.24 6.78 2.49
N GLU A 189 -15.34 7.37 2.96
CA GLU A 189 -15.96 8.57 2.36
C GLU A 189 -15.00 9.75 2.37
N VAL A 190 -14.16 9.88 3.42
CA VAL A 190 -13.17 10.95 3.58
C VAL A 190 -11.86 10.57 2.90
N SER A 191 -11.39 9.35 3.09
CA SER A 191 -10.11 8.87 2.53
C SER A 191 -10.22 7.40 2.13
N LEU A 192 -10.61 7.15 0.88
CA LEU A 192 -10.60 5.80 0.31
C LEU A 192 -9.16 5.26 0.29
N PRO A 193 -8.92 4.02 0.74
CA PRO A 193 -7.59 3.41 0.83
C PRO A 193 -6.82 3.39 -0.49
N ALA A 194 -5.50 3.22 -0.38
CA ALA A 194 -4.69 2.85 -1.53
C ALA A 194 -4.94 1.39 -1.92
N VAL A 195 -4.80 1.09 -3.21
CA VAL A 195 -4.79 -0.28 -3.73
C VAL A 195 -3.85 -1.17 -2.91
N GLY A 196 -4.35 -2.28 -2.38
CA GLY A 196 -3.60 -3.22 -1.56
C GLY A 196 -3.19 -2.72 -0.17
N GLN A 197 -3.67 -1.55 0.30
CA GLN A 197 -3.31 -1.07 1.62
C GLN A 197 -3.79 -2.04 2.71
N GLY A 198 -2.90 -2.37 3.65
CA GLY A 198 -3.15 -3.33 4.73
C GLY A 198 -2.71 -4.77 4.40
N ALA A 199 -2.67 -5.18 3.14
CA ALA A 199 -2.24 -6.53 2.76
C ALA A 199 -0.72 -6.65 2.63
N LEU A 200 -0.21 -7.88 2.87
CA LEU A 200 1.15 -8.30 2.54
C LEU A 200 1.14 -9.13 1.26
N GLY A 201 2.14 -8.92 0.42
CA GLY A 201 2.38 -9.72 -0.78
C GLY A 201 3.67 -10.49 -0.67
N LEU A 202 3.66 -11.74 -1.10
CA LEU A 202 4.81 -12.63 -1.16
C LEU A 202 5.20 -12.84 -2.63
N GLU A 203 6.40 -12.40 -2.96
CA GLU A 203 6.97 -12.50 -4.31
C GLU A 203 8.09 -13.52 -4.32
N CYS A 204 8.07 -14.40 -5.33
CA CYS A 204 9.11 -15.41 -5.54
C CYS A 204 9.36 -15.66 -7.04
N ARG A 205 10.32 -16.49 -7.37
CA ARG A 205 10.52 -16.97 -8.74
C ARG A 205 9.31 -17.76 -9.21
N THR A 206 8.84 -17.49 -10.43
CA THR A 206 7.59 -18.06 -10.99
C THR A 206 7.59 -19.59 -11.03
N ASN A 207 8.73 -20.22 -11.24
CA ASN A 207 8.86 -21.68 -11.40
C ASN A 207 9.47 -22.37 -10.17
N ASP A 208 9.56 -21.68 -9.02
CA ASP A 208 10.14 -22.24 -7.80
C ASP A 208 9.07 -23.01 -7.01
N GLN A 209 8.78 -24.24 -7.49
CA GLN A 209 7.75 -25.08 -6.92
C GLN A 209 7.95 -25.33 -5.42
N ALA A 210 9.21 -25.47 -4.97
CA ALA A 210 9.52 -25.75 -3.57
C ALA A 210 9.16 -24.54 -2.68
N VAL A 211 9.39 -23.31 -3.14
CA VAL A 211 9.00 -22.09 -2.42
C VAL A 211 7.47 -21.93 -2.46
N LEU A 212 6.85 -22.14 -3.64
CA LEU A 212 5.39 -22.03 -3.81
C LEU A 212 4.64 -22.93 -2.84
N GLU A 213 5.04 -24.21 -2.72
CA GLU A 213 4.41 -25.16 -1.79
C GLU A 213 4.50 -24.71 -0.31
N LEU A 214 5.59 -24.03 0.07
CA LEU A 214 5.76 -23.51 1.43
C LEU A 214 4.87 -22.31 1.71
N ILE A 215 4.71 -21.39 0.74
CA ILE A 215 4.04 -20.11 0.97
C ILE A 215 2.54 -20.12 0.68
N LEU A 216 2.05 -21.01 -0.20
CA LEU A 216 0.62 -21.10 -0.57
C LEU A 216 -0.34 -21.19 0.61
N PRO A 217 -0.04 -21.91 1.73
CA PRO A 217 -0.91 -21.94 2.90
C PRO A 217 -1.09 -20.58 3.61
N LEU A 218 -0.31 -19.56 3.25
CA LEU A 218 -0.45 -18.20 3.79
C LEU A 218 -1.44 -17.34 3.00
N MET A 219 -1.95 -17.83 1.87
CA MET A 219 -2.92 -17.11 1.04
C MET A 219 -4.23 -16.91 1.80
N ASP A 220 -4.77 -15.71 1.69
CA ASP A 220 -6.13 -15.38 2.12
C ASP A 220 -6.99 -15.12 0.89
N ASP A 221 -7.98 -15.98 0.67
CA ASP A 221 -8.78 -15.97 -0.55
C ASP A 221 -9.59 -14.68 -0.70
N GLU A 222 -10.16 -14.16 0.38
CA GLU A 222 -10.94 -12.92 0.36
C GLU A 222 -10.06 -11.72 0.00
N THR A 223 -8.93 -11.58 0.70
CA THR A 223 -7.97 -10.51 0.40
C THR A 223 -7.41 -10.64 -1.01
N ASN A 224 -7.10 -11.86 -1.45
CA ASN A 224 -6.58 -12.12 -2.79
C ASN A 224 -7.56 -11.63 -3.87
N VAL A 225 -8.83 -11.98 -3.77
CA VAL A 225 -9.87 -11.55 -4.71
C VAL A 225 -10.01 -10.02 -4.72
N CYS A 226 -10.09 -9.41 -3.54
CA CYS A 226 -10.20 -7.95 -3.43
C CYS A 226 -8.99 -7.23 -4.04
N VAL A 227 -7.77 -7.66 -3.69
CA VAL A 227 -6.54 -7.01 -4.17
C VAL A 227 -6.32 -7.24 -5.66
N ARG A 228 -6.75 -8.35 -6.24
CA ARG A 228 -6.71 -8.59 -7.70
C ARG A 228 -7.58 -7.55 -8.43
N ALA A 229 -8.80 -7.30 -7.97
CA ALA A 229 -9.66 -6.25 -8.54
C ALA A 229 -9.03 -4.86 -8.42
N GLU A 230 -8.50 -4.53 -7.23
CA GLU A 230 -7.83 -3.26 -6.98
C GLU A 230 -6.59 -3.07 -7.87
N ARG A 231 -5.77 -4.11 -8.06
CA ARG A 231 -4.58 -4.07 -8.92
C ARG A 231 -4.93 -3.93 -10.40
N ALA A 232 -5.96 -4.65 -10.88
CA ALA A 232 -6.44 -4.53 -12.26
C ALA A 232 -6.93 -3.09 -12.55
N PHE A 233 -7.68 -2.50 -11.63
CA PHE A 233 -8.09 -1.10 -11.69
C PHE A 233 -6.90 -0.15 -11.80
N ASN A 234 -5.93 -0.30 -10.90
CA ASN A 234 -4.76 0.58 -10.86
C ASN A 234 -3.84 0.39 -12.09
N ALA A 235 -3.70 -0.85 -12.56
CA ALA A 235 -2.92 -1.17 -13.77
C ALA A 235 -3.55 -0.53 -15.01
N TYR A 236 -4.87 -0.59 -15.16
CA TYR A 236 -5.60 0.00 -16.29
C TYR A 236 -5.45 1.53 -16.35
N LEU A 237 -5.37 2.19 -15.21
CA LEU A 237 -5.13 3.63 -15.07
C LEU A 237 -3.64 4.01 -15.16
N GLU A 238 -2.74 3.06 -15.43
CA GLU A 238 -1.28 3.24 -15.38
C GLU A 238 -0.80 3.83 -14.04
N GLY A 239 -1.53 3.49 -12.96
CA GLY A 239 -1.32 4.04 -11.63
C GLY A 239 -0.04 3.56 -10.95
N GLY A 240 0.34 4.27 -9.92
CA GLY A 240 1.50 3.98 -9.06
C GLY A 240 1.43 4.75 -7.76
N CYS A 241 2.51 4.71 -6.96
CA CYS A 241 2.54 5.39 -5.65
C CYS A 241 2.48 6.92 -5.72
N GLN A 242 2.58 7.50 -6.92
CA GLN A 242 2.76 8.94 -7.15
C GLN A 242 1.55 9.61 -7.81
N VAL A 243 0.43 8.92 -7.89
CA VAL A 243 -0.78 9.43 -8.53
C VAL A 243 -1.94 9.52 -7.53
N PRO A 244 -2.89 10.44 -7.73
CA PRO A 244 -4.03 10.62 -6.84
C PRO A 244 -5.13 9.61 -7.13
N ILE A 245 -4.79 8.33 -7.10
CA ILE A 245 -5.69 7.19 -7.32
C ILE A 245 -5.94 6.49 -5.99
N ALA A 246 -7.20 6.22 -5.67
CA ALA A 246 -7.65 5.37 -4.58
C ALA A 246 -8.48 4.22 -5.14
N GLY A 247 -8.38 3.05 -4.54
CA GLY A 247 -9.18 1.89 -4.93
C GLY A 247 -9.29 0.91 -3.78
N TYR A 248 -10.50 0.54 -3.45
CA TYR A 248 -10.77 -0.36 -2.34
C TYR A 248 -11.92 -1.31 -2.67
N ALA A 249 -11.65 -2.59 -2.55
CA ALA A 249 -12.61 -3.65 -2.77
C ALA A 249 -12.94 -4.39 -1.46
N THR A 250 -14.16 -4.86 -1.36
CA THR A 250 -14.67 -5.69 -0.28
C THR A 250 -15.44 -6.87 -0.85
N LEU A 251 -15.28 -8.04 -0.24
CA LEU A 251 -16.07 -9.22 -0.54
C LEU A 251 -17.05 -9.44 0.62
N LYS A 252 -18.33 -9.37 0.35
CA LYS A 252 -19.38 -9.60 1.36
C LYS A 252 -20.51 -10.41 0.78
N ASP A 253 -20.93 -11.45 1.49
CA ASP A 253 -22.03 -12.33 1.10
C ASP A 253 -21.86 -12.89 -0.34
N GLY A 254 -20.63 -13.20 -0.75
CA GLY A 254 -20.30 -13.72 -2.08
C GLY A 254 -20.32 -12.64 -3.18
N GLN A 255 -20.50 -11.38 -2.86
CA GLN A 255 -20.46 -10.27 -3.81
C GLN A 255 -19.20 -9.42 -3.62
N LEU A 256 -18.41 -9.28 -4.67
CA LEU A 256 -17.28 -8.37 -4.73
C LEU A 256 -17.77 -6.98 -5.12
N SER A 257 -17.53 -6.00 -4.25
CA SER A 257 -17.84 -4.58 -4.50
C SER A 257 -16.55 -3.77 -4.45
N MET A 258 -16.38 -2.84 -5.38
CA MET A 258 -15.18 -1.99 -5.45
C MET A 258 -15.57 -0.54 -5.71
N GLU A 259 -14.98 0.38 -4.94
CA GLU A 259 -14.99 1.81 -5.19
C GLU A 259 -13.61 2.25 -5.69
N GLY A 260 -13.60 3.14 -6.70
CA GLY A 260 -12.40 3.76 -7.24
C GLY A 260 -12.55 5.28 -7.25
N ARG A 261 -11.46 6.01 -7.01
CA ARG A 261 -11.42 7.48 -7.09
C ARG A 261 -10.16 7.94 -7.82
N VAL A 262 -10.31 9.01 -8.59
CA VAL A 262 -9.21 9.77 -9.21
C VAL A 262 -9.43 11.26 -8.93
N GLY A 263 -8.43 11.95 -8.36
CA GLY A 263 -8.56 13.35 -7.98
C GLY A 263 -7.54 14.28 -8.65
N SER A 264 -7.84 15.59 -8.69
CA SER A 264 -6.83 16.61 -8.94
C SER A 264 -5.97 16.82 -7.67
N VAL A 265 -4.71 17.21 -7.82
CA VAL A 265 -3.76 17.37 -6.68
C VAL A 265 -4.23 18.42 -5.68
N ASP A 266 -4.97 19.41 -6.13
CA ASP A 266 -5.54 20.50 -5.33
C ASP A 266 -6.88 20.13 -4.64
N GLY A 267 -7.41 18.93 -4.91
CA GLY A 267 -8.66 18.44 -4.34
C GLY A 267 -9.94 19.09 -4.92
N GLN A 268 -9.84 19.97 -5.90
CA GLN A 268 -11.03 20.62 -6.49
C GLN A 268 -11.92 19.60 -7.20
N THR A 269 -11.31 18.70 -7.95
CA THR A 269 -12.01 17.63 -8.68
C THR A 269 -11.68 16.28 -8.04
N LEU A 270 -12.72 15.51 -7.71
CA LEU A 270 -12.62 14.12 -7.28
C LEU A 270 -13.70 13.31 -8.01
N LEU A 271 -13.26 12.50 -8.98
CA LEU A 271 -14.11 11.55 -9.68
C LEU A 271 -14.21 10.27 -8.85
N SER A 272 -15.39 9.69 -8.78
CA SER A 272 -15.63 8.43 -8.08
C SER A 272 -16.60 7.55 -8.84
N ALA A 273 -16.41 6.25 -8.73
CA ALA A 273 -17.34 5.25 -9.25
C ALA A 273 -17.28 4.01 -8.36
N GLN A 274 -18.40 3.28 -8.32
CA GLN A 274 -18.52 2.02 -7.60
C GLN A 274 -19.21 1.00 -8.49
N LEU A 275 -18.68 -0.23 -8.52
CA LEU A 275 -19.25 -1.36 -9.25
C LEU A 275 -19.18 -2.62 -8.40
N SER A 276 -20.01 -3.60 -8.75
CA SER A 276 -19.99 -4.92 -8.12
C SER A 276 -20.01 -6.03 -9.19
N ALA A 277 -19.46 -7.19 -8.83
CA ALA A 277 -19.41 -8.37 -9.68
C ALA A 277 -19.31 -9.65 -8.82
N ALA A 278 -19.34 -10.81 -9.46
CA ALA A 278 -18.96 -12.06 -8.82
C ALA A 278 -17.43 -12.10 -8.56
N PRO A 279 -16.96 -12.81 -7.53
CA PRO A 279 -15.53 -12.88 -7.18
C PRO A 279 -14.61 -13.35 -8.32
N GLU A 280 -15.13 -14.25 -9.18
CA GLU A 280 -14.40 -14.79 -10.34
C GLU A 280 -14.12 -13.72 -11.41
N GLN A 281 -14.81 -12.59 -11.35
CA GLN A 281 -14.69 -11.47 -12.28
C GLN A 281 -13.85 -10.30 -11.67
N ALA A 282 -13.00 -10.58 -10.71
CA ALA A 282 -12.27 -9.57 -9.95
C ALA A 282 -11.49 -8.59 -10.86
N GLU A 283 -10.69 -9.10 -11.79
CA GLU A 283 -9.91 -8.25 -12.69
C GLU A 283 -10.81 -7.45 -13.64
N GLN A 284 -11.84 -8.09 -14.20
CA GLN A 284 -12.80 -7.43 -15.08
C GLN A 284 -13.57 -6.32 -14.36
N LEU A 285 -13.88 -6.52 -13.07
CA LEU A 285 -14.49 -5.48 -12.24
C LEU A 285 -13.58 -4.26 -12.14
N GLY A 286 -12.30 -4.48 -11.82
CA GLY A 286 -11.30 -3.40 -11.72
C GLY A 286 -11.14 -2.63 -13.05
N GLU A 287 -10.99 -3.35 -14.17
CA GLU A 287 -10.87 -2.74 -15.50
C GLU A 287 -12.11 -1.92 -15.89
N ARG A 288 -13.31 -2.46 -15.68
CA ARG A 288 -14.58 -1.76 -15.96
C ARG A 288 -14.73 -0.50 -15.11
N LEU A 289 -14.31 -0.56 -13.85
CA LEU A 289 -14.33 0.58 -12.95
C LEU A 289 -13.36 1.69 -13.43
N ALA A 290 -12.17 1.31 -13.89
CA ALA A 290 -11.20 2.22 -14.49
C ALA A 290 -11.73 2.88 -15.76
N GLN A 291 -12.34 2.10 -16.67
CA GLN A 291 -12.99 2.60 -17.89
C GLN A 291 -14.09 3.63 -17.58
N ASN A 292 -14.90 3.35 -16.54
CA ASN A 292 -15.95 4.26 -16.09
C ASN A 292 -15.36 5.61 -15.64
N LEU A 293 -14.28 5.61 -14.86
CA LEU A 293 -13.61 6.85 -14.43
C LEU A 293 -12.92 7.58 -15.59
N LEU A 294 -12.33 6.84 -16.54
CA LEU A 294 -11.76 7.45 -17.74
C LEU A 294 -12.84 8.16 -18.60
N ALA A 295 -14.02 7.56 -18.72
CA ALA A 295 -15.16 8.18 -19.39
C ALA A 295 -15.67 9.46 -18.69
N GLN A 296 -15.43 9.58 -17.37
CA GLN A 296 -15.71 10.78 -16.58
C GLN A 296 -14.61 11.86 -16.69
N GLY A 297 -13.49 11.59 -17.37
CA GLY A 297 -12.39 12.54 -17.53
C GLY A 297 -11.17 12.28 -16.63
N ALA A 298 -11.07 11.10 -15.99
CA ALA A 298 -9.92 10.77 -15.14
C ALA A 298 -8.58 10.85 -15.89
N GLY A 299 -8.58 10.52 -17.19
CA GLY A 299 -7.38 10.60 -18.02
C GLY A 299 -6.76 12.00 -18.09
N GLU A 300 -7.58 13.05 -18.14
CA GLU A 300 -7.09 14.43 -18.14
C GLU A 300 -6.48 14.82 -16.79
N LEU A 301 -7.07 14.36 -15.68
CA LEU A 301 -6.52 14.61 -14.35
C LEU A 301 -5.15 13.92 -14.15
N LEU A 302 -4.99 12.71 -14.69
CA LEU A 302 -3.74 11.96 -14.59
C LEU A 302 -2.64 12.54 -15.50
N LYS A 303 -2.98 12.96 -16.74
CA LYS A 303 -2.03 13.62 -17.64
C LYS A 303 -1.50 14.94 -17.10
N ALA A 304 -2.30 15.68 -16.35
CA ALA A 304 -1.89 16.96 -15.75
C ALA A 304 -0.79 16.83 -14.67
N LEU A 305 -0.40 15.59 -14.29
CA LEU A 305 0.67 15.33 -13.33
C LEU A 305 2.07 15.32 -13.99
N TYR A 306 2.13 15.21 -15.31
CA TYR A 306 3.35 15.08 -16.12
C TYR A 306 3.52 16.28 -17.07
#